data_1dc2b4130536fd17a44cdd4935549215
#
_entry.id   1dc2b4130536fd17a44cdd4935549215
#
_cell.length_a   1.000
_cell.length_b   1.000
_cell.length_c   1.000
_cell.angle_alpha   90.00
_cell.angle_beta   90.00
_cell.angle_gamma   90.00
#
_symmetry.space_group_name_H-M   'P 1'
#
loop_
_entity.id
_entity.type
_entity.pdbx_description
1 polymer ?
#
loop_
_entity_poly.entity_id
_entity_poly.type
_entity_poly.pdbx_seq_one_letter_code
_entity_poly.pdbx_strand_id
1 'polypeptide(L)'
;VFSILFIVGMVNSVNLTDGIDGLCATVSAVVCAFFAVFAFSVGDMGAATFSGAVIGGLLGFLIFNIYPAMGDTGSLFLGGAVTGLAYMLKYELIILLVGIVYFCEIMSVVLQVSYFRLTHGKRLFKMAPIHHHFEKLGFSESKIDLCAFAITAVFCIAAFFLIKY
;
A
#
# COMPACT_ATOMS: atom_id res chain seq x y z
N VAL A 1 -1.51 15.09 17.33
CA VAL A 1 -0.52 14.01 17.54
C VAL A 1 -0.92 12.78 16.76
N PHE A 2 -2.16 12.27 16.88
CA PHE A 2 -2.62 11.05 16.18
C PHE A 2 -2.43 11.15 14.66
N SER A 3 -2.88 12.24 14.02
CA SER A 3 -2.76 12.42 12.56
C SER A 3 -1.31 12.38 12.08
N ILE A 4 -0.37 12.96 12.84
CA ILE A 4 1.06 12.94 12.48
C ILE A 4 1.59 11.50 12.52
N LEU A 5 1.32 10.76 13.59
CA LEU A 5 1.74 9.38 13.73
C LEU A 5 1.12 8.49 12.65
N PHE A 6 -0.15 8.73 12.33
CA PHE A 6 -0.86 8.01 11.29
C PHE A 6 -0.26 8.25 9.90
N ILE A 7 -0.05 9.53 9.53
CA ILE A 7 0.57 9.89 8.24
C ILE A 7 1.96 9.29 8.13
N VAL A 8 2.82 9.47 9.14
CA VAL A 8 4.18 8.93 9.13
C VAL A 8 4.16 7.40 9.04
N GLY A 9 3.25 6.75 9.80
CA GLY A 9 3.07 5.29 9.75
C GLY A 9 2.67 4.80 8.37
N MET A 10 1.69 5.45 7.73
CA MET A 10 1.22 5.08 6.41
C MET A 10 2.25 5.32 5.32
N VAL A 11 2.94 6.47 5.35
CA VAL A 11 4.02 6.77 4.39
C VAL A 11 5.13 5.73 4.48
N ASN A 12 5.54 5.36 5.70
CA ASN A 12 6.54 4.30 5.90
C ASN A 12 6.02 2.91 5.50
N SER A 13 4.71 2.64 5.67
CA SER A 13 4.12 1.36 5.24
C SER A 13 4.23 1.18 3.73
N VAL A 14 3.92 2.23 2.96
CA VAL A 14 4.05 2.21 1.50
C VAL A 14 5.52 2.06 1.09
N ASN A 15 6.44 2.75 1.77
CA ASN A 15 7.87 2.60 1.53
C ASN A 15 8.37 1.18 1.82
N LEU A 16 7.93 0.55 2.91
CA LEU A 16 8.27 -0.85 3.21
C LEU A 16 7.69 -1.86 2.20
N THR A 17 6.65 -1.49 1.45
CA THR A 17 6.05 -2.33 0.40
C THR A 17 6.90 -2.32 -0.88
N ASP A 18 7.84 -1.39 -1.04
CA ASP A 18 8.73 -1.27 -2.20
C ASP A 18 9.98 -2.18 -2.08
N GLY A 19 9.78 -3.43 -1.65
CA GLY A 19 10.88 -4.38 -1.43
C GLY A 19 11.07 -5.42 -2.53
N ILE A 20 10.09 -5.57 -3.43
CA ILE A 20 10.16 -6.42 -4.63
C ILE A 20 9.61 -5.68 -5.84
N ASP A 21 10.01 -6.13 -7.04
CA ASP A 21 9.71 -5.45 -8.29
C ASP A 21 8.21 -5.35 -8.55
N GLY A 22 7.71 -4.11 -8.66
CA GLY A 22 6.33 -3.83 -9.02
C GLY A 22 5.30 -3.83 -7.88
N LEU A 23 5.59 -4.42 -6.71
CA LEU A 23 4.61 -4.59 -5.63
C LEU A 23 4.03 -3.24 -5.17
N CYS A 24 4.88 -2.29 -4.82
CA CYS A 24 4.45 -0.97 -4.37
C CYS A 24 3.62 -0.24 -5.45
N ALA A 25 4.10 -0.27 -6.71
CA ALA A 25 3.43 0.38 -7.82
C ALA A 25 2.05 -0.24 -8.13
N THR A 26 1.97 -1.58 -8.12
CA THR A 26 0.74 -2.32 -8.39
C THR A 26 -0.31 -2.06 -7.31
N VAL A 27 0.04 -2.21 -6.04
CA VAL A 27 -0.87 -1.94 -4.91
C VAL A 27 -1.31 -0.48 -4.92
N SER A 28 -0.37 0.47 -5.12
CA SER A 28 -0.70 1.90 -5.17
C SER A 28 -1.62 2.27 -6.33
N ALA A 29 -1.47 1.64 -7.50
CA ALA A 29 -2.36 1.84 -8.63
C ALA A 29 -3.81 1.44 -8.31
N VAL A 30 -4.01 0.30 -7.65
CA VAL A 30 -5.34 -0.17 -7.23
C VAL A 30 -5.95 0.75 -6.17
N VAL A 31 -5.16 1.16 -5.17
CA VAL A 31 -5.63 2.09 -4.12
C VAL A 31 -5.98 3.46 -4.72
N CYS A 32 -5.15 3.98 -5.63
CA CYS A 32 -5.46 5.22 -6.34
C CYS A 32 -6.70 5.08 -7.23
N ALA A 33 -6.93 3.92 -7.86
CA ALA A 33 -8.15 3.66 -8.63
C ALA A 33 -9.40 3.70 -7.74
N PHE A 34 -9.33 3.12 -6.54
CA PHE A 34 -10.40 3.26 -5.55
C PHE A 34 -10.66 4.73 -5.23
N PHE A 35 -9.64 5.52 -4.91
CA PHE A 35 -9.80 6.93 -4.59
C PHE A 35 -10.31 7.75 -5.78
N ALA A 36 -9.91 7.43 -7.01
CA ALA A 36 -10.44 8.09 -8.21
C ALA A 36 -11.95 7.87 -8.37
N VAL A 37 -12.40 6.62 -8.25
CA VAL A 37 -13.83 6.26 -8.35
C VAL A 37 -14.63 6.86 -7.19
N PHE A 38 -14.09 6.78 -5.98
CA PHE A 38 -14.74 7.31 -4.79
C PHE A 38 -14.84 8.84 -4.85
N ALA A 39 -13.76 9.56 -5.17
CA ALA A 39 -13.76 11.01 -5.33
C ALA A 39 -14.75 11.47 -6.40
N PHE A 40 -14.77 10.79 -7.54
CA PHE A 40 -15.76 11.06 -8.59
C PHE A 40 -17.19 10.88 -8.07
N SER A 41 -17.47 9.84 -7.28
CA SER A 41 -18.80 9.55 -6.75
C SER A 41 -19.30 10.59 -5.75
N VAL A 42 -18.39 11.27 -5.02
CA VAL A 42 -18.72 12.34 -4.07
C VAL A 42 -18.60 13.74 -4.68
N GLY A 43 -18.24 13.84 -5.96
CA GLY A 43 -18.15 15.09 -6.70
C GLY A 43 -16.84 15.87 -6.50
N ASP A 44 -15.82 15.29 -5.88
CA ASP A 44 -14.49 15.90 -5.74
C ASP A 44 -13.64 15.63 -6.98
N MET A 45 -13.81 16.49 -7.99
CA MET A 45 -13.08 16.39 -9.25
C MET A 45 -11.57 16.63 -9.11
N GLY A 46 -11.14 17.38 -8.08
CA GLY A 46 -9.73 17.61 -7.80
C GLY A 46 -9.02 16.33 -7.36
N ALA A 47 -9.57 15.65 -6.34
CA ALA A 47 -9.06 14.37 -5.87
C ALA A 47 -9.15 13.27 -6.95
N ALA A 48 -10.23 13.25 -7.74
CA ALA A 48 -10.39 12.30 -8.85
C ALA A 48 -9.31 12.50 -9.94
N THR A 49 -9.07 13.75 -10.35
CA THR A 49 -8.05 14.08 -11.36
C THR A 49 -6.64 13.77 -10.84
N PHE A 50 -6.33 14.12 -9.60
CA PHE A 50 -5.04 13.82 -9.00
C PHE A 50 -4.80 12.30 -8.92
N SER A 51 -5.79 11.54 -8.47
CA SER A 51 -5.70 10.07 -8.43
C SER A 51 -5.47 9.48 -9.83
N GLY A 52 -6.19 9.99 -10.84
CA GLY A 52 -6.03 9.57 -12.23
C GLY A 52 -4.63 9.86 -12.78
N ALA A 53 -4.06 11.02 -12.45
CA ALA A 53 -2.70 11.37 -12.85
C ALA A 53 -1.66 10.43 -12.21
N VAL A 54 -1.82 10.12 -10.92
CA VAL A 54 -0.94 9.16 -10.23
C VAL A 54 -1.04 7.76 -10.87
N ILE A 55 -2.25 7.30 -11.19
CA ILE A 55 -2.46 6.01 -11.89
C ILE A 55 -1.74 6.03 -13.24
N GLY A 56 -1.90 7.09 -14.03
CA GLY A 56 -1.22 7.20 -15.33
C GLY A 56 0.30 7.11 -15.21
N GLY A 57 0.87 7.79 -14.22
CA GLY A 57 2.31 7.69 -13.91
C GLY A 57 2.73 6.28 -13.50
N LEU A 58 1.95 5.61 -12.64
CA LEU A 58 2.23 4.24 -12.18
C LEU A 58 2.12 3.21 -13.32
N LEU A 59 1.13 3.34 -14.20
CA LEU A 59 1.02 2.47 -15.37
C LEU A 59 2.20 2.67 -16.32
N GLY A 60 2.61 3.92 -16.55
CA GLY A 60 3.83 4.21 -17.31
C GLY A 60 5.07 3.59 -16.66
N PHE A 61 5.21 3.73 -15.34
CA PHE A 61 6.30 3.11 -14.58
C PHE A 61 6.31 1.58 -14.73
N LEU A 62 5.17 0.92 -14.54
CA LEU A 62 5.04 -0.54 -14.64
C LEU A 62 5.34 -1.08 -16.05
N ILE A 63 5.02 -0.31 -17.11
CA ILE A 63 5.29 -0.74 -18.49
C ILE A 63 6.79 -0.63 -18.82
N PHE A 64 7.46 0.42 -18.36
CA PHE A 64 8.84 0.70 -18.75
C PHE A 64 9.89 0.24 -17.74
N ASN A 65 9.49 0.02 -16.49
CA ASN A 65 10.34 -0.42 -15.39
C ASN A 65 9.80 -1.69 -14.74
N ILE A 66 9.79 -2.78 -15.51
CA ILE A 66 9.42 -4.11 -14.98
C ILE A 66 10.45 -4.60 -13.92
N TYR A 67 11.64 -4.02 -13.90
CA TYR A 67 12.76 -4.27 -13.00
C TYR A 67 13.45 -2.93 -12.71
N PRO A 68 13.28 -2.21 -11.70
CA PRO A 68 13.65 -2.28 -10.31
C PRO A 68 12.56 -1.75 -9.34
N ALA A 69 12.80 -1.85 -8.04
CA ALA A 69 12.05 -1.14 -7.01
C ALA A 69 12.00 0.36 -7.31
N MET A 70 10.90 1.02 -6.94
CA MET A 70 10.67 2.46 -7.22
C MET A 70 11.66 3.36 -6.46
N GLY A 71 12.22 2.83 -5.39
CA GLY A 71 13.12 3.54 -4.48
C GLY A 71 12.41 4.50 -3.54
N ASP A 72 13.12 4.92 -2.50
CA ASP A 72 12.57 5.71 -1.39
C ASP A 72 11.83 6.97 -1.84
N THR A 73 12.36 7.68 -2.85
CA THR A 73 11.72 8.92 -3.35
C THR A 73 10.34 8.65 -3.93
N GLY A 74 10.20 7.59 -4.72
CA GLY A 74 8.93 7.23 -5.36
C GLY A 74 7.93 6.66 -4.35
N SER A 75 8.37 5.73 -3.53
CA SER A 75 7.50 5.05 -2.55
C SER A 75 7.03 5.98 -1.43
N LEU A 76 7.90 6.88 -0.93
CA LEU A 76 7.51 7.92 0.04
C LEU A 76 6.53 8.93 -0.59
N PHE A 77 6.75 9.33 -1.86
CA PHE A 77 5.80 10.16 -2.59
C PHE A 77 4.43 9.47 -2.69
N LEU A 78 4.38 8.20 -3.07
CA LEU A 78 3.12 7.45 -3.14
C LEU A 78 2.44 7.32 -1.78
N GLY A 79 3.21 7.07 -0.73
CA GLY A 79 2.71 7.06 0.63
C GLY A 79 2.05 8.38 1.02
N GLY A 80 2.69 9.49 0.69
CA GLY A 80 2.14 10.84 0.87
C GLY A 80 0.89 11.09 0.03
N ALA A 81 0.91 10.70 -1.25
CA ALA A 81 -0.21 10.87 -2.17
C ALA A 81 -1.46 10.09 -1.71
N VAL A 82 -1.31 8.80 -1.39
CA VAL A 82 -2.42 7.94 -0.95
C VAL A 82 -2.98 8.41 0.39
N THR A 83 -2.11 8.76 1.34
CA THR A 83 -2.55 9.28 2.64
C THR A 83 -3.20 10.64 2.50
N GLY A 84 -2.64 11.53 1.66
CA GLY A 84 -3.21 12.84 1.37
C GLY A 84 -4.61 12.75 0.76
N LEU A 85 -4.84 11.82 -0.18
CA LEU A 85 -6.16 11.56 -0.75
C LEU A 85 -7.18 11.16 0.32
N ALA A 86 -6.81 10.27 1.24
CA ALA A 86 -7.69 9.85 2.33
C ALA A 86 -8.08 11.03 3.24
N TYR A 87 -7.12 11.90 3.55
CA TYR A 87 -7.38 13.13 4.33
C TYR A 87 -8.22 14.15 3.57
N MET A 88 -7.93 14.40 2.29
CA MET A 88 -8.72 15.32 1.45
C MET A 88 -10.19 14.89 1.39
N LEU A 89 -10.45 13.61 1.27
CA LEU A 89 -11.79 13.05 1.19
C LEU A 89 -12.45 12.86 2.58
N LYS A 90 -11.73 13.12 3.68
CA LYS A 90 -12.18 12.96 5.08
C LYS A 90 -12.54 11.51 5.46
N TYR A 91 -11.87 10.56 4.85
CA TYR A 91 -12.00 9.13 5.11
C TYR A 91 -10.66 8.51 5.49
N GLU A 92 -9.97 9.11 6.46
CA GLU A 92 -8.59 8.75 6.82
C GLU A 92 -8.45 7.26 7.18
N LEU A 93 -9.42 6.72 7.94
CA LEU A 93 -9.36 5.34 8.39
C LEU A 93 -9.63 4.31 7.29
N ILE A 94 -10.24 4.72 6.18
CA ILE A 94 -10.52 3.80 5.07
C ILE A 94 -9.23 3.27 4.43
N ILE A 95 -8.13 4.03 4.54
CA ILE A 95 -6.84 3.62 4.01
C ILE A 95 -6.32 2.34 4.68
N LEU A 96 -6.70 2.06 5.93
CA LEU A 96 -6.36 0.80 6.60
C LEU A 96 -7.02 -0.40 5.94
N LEU A 97 -8.19 -0.19 5.32
CA LEU A 97 -8.93 -1.22 4.61
C LEU A 97 -8.44 -1.32 3.16
N VAL A 98 -8.45 -0.23 2.40
CA VAL A 98 -8.01 -0.24 1.00
C VAL A 98 -6.51 -0.48 0.85
N GLY A 99 -5.71 -0.06 1.82
CA GLY A 99 -4.28 -0.28 1.92
C GLY A 99 -3.90 -1.46 2.81
N ILE A 100 -4.74 -2.50 2.88
CA ILE A 100 -4.52 -3.66 3.77
C ILE A 100 -3.14 -4.31 3.57
N VAL A 101 -2.63 -4.32 2.35
CA VAL A 101 -1.29 -4.84 2.05
C VAL A 101 -0.23 -3.99 2.74
N TYR A 102 -0.29 -2.66 2.64
CA TYR A 102 0.64 -1.77 3.34
C TYR A 102 0.60 -1.99 4.84
N PHE A 103 -0.62 -2.14 5.39
CA PHE A 103 -0.78 -2.40 6.81
C PHE A 103 -0.17 -3.75 7.23
N CYS A 104 -0.34 -4.80 6.42
CA CYS A 104 0.29 -6.10 6.68
C CYS A 104 1.82 -6.04 6.63
N GLU A 105 2.39 -5.27 5.68
CA GLU A 105 3.84 -5.10 5.57
C GLU A 105 4.43 -4.48 6.83
N ILE A 106 3.91 -3.33 7.27
CA ILE A 106 4.44 -2.67 8.47
C ILE A 106 4.17 -3.50 9.73
N MET A 107 2.98 -4.11 9.86
CA MET A 107 2.66 -4.94 11.02
C MET A 107 3.55 -6.17 11.13
N SER A 108 3.94 -6.77 10.01
CA SER A 108 4.88 -7.89 10.00
C SER A 108 6.24 -7.50 10.58
N VAL A 109 6.70 -6.27 10.28
CA VAL A 109 7.96 -5.73 10.84
C VAL A 109 7.82 -5.47 12.34
N VAL A 110 6.74 -4.80 12.75
CA VAL A 110 6.47 -4.50 14.16
C VAL A 110 6.40 -5.79 14.98
N LEU A 111 5.65 -6.78 14.50
CA LEU A 111 5.52 -8.08 15.17
C LEU A 111 6.85 -8.84 15.22
N GLN A 112 7.59 -8.85 14.11
CA GLN A 112 8.91 -9.50 14.05
C GLN A 112 9.88 -8.91 15.05
N VAL A 113 10.01 -7.57 15.09
CA VAL A 113 10.94 -6.88 15.99
C VAL A 113 10.54 -7.07 17.44
N SER A 114 9.24 -6.94 17.73
CA SER A 114 8.71 -7.12 19.09
C SER A 114 8.94 -8.55 19.60
N TYR A 115 8.59 -9.54 18.77
CA TYR A 115 8.77 -10.95 19.11
C TYR A 115 10.25 -11.31 19.28
N PHE A 116 11.13 -10.82 18.40
CA PHE A 116 12.57 -11.04 18.46
C PHE A 116 13.18 -10.51 19.78
N ARG A 117 12.75 -9.30 20.19
CA ARG A 117 13.20 -8.70 21.45
C ARG A 117 12.67 -9.48 22.68
N LEU A 118 11.40 -9.84 22.68
CA LEU A 118 10.76 -10.55 23.81
C LEU A 118 11.28 -11.98 23.97
N THR A 119 11.67 -12.63 22.89
CA THR A 119 12.13 -14.03 22.89
C THR A 119 13.63 -14.20 22.83
N HIS A 120 14.39 -13.12 23.02
CA HIS A 120 15.85 -13.14 22.98
C HIS A 120 16.44 -13.77 21.71
N GLY A 121 15.89 -13.41 20.53
CA GLY A 121 16.47 -13.76 19.25
C GLY A 121 15.66 -14.76 18.40
N LYS A 122 14.49 -15.24 18.85
CA LYS A 122 13.63 -16.08 18.00
C LYS A 122 12.91 -15.24 16.95
N ARG A 123 12.75 -15.79 15.76
CA ARG A 123 12.05 -15.14 14.66
C ARG A 123 10.63 -15.69 14.53
N LEU A 124 9.65 -14.78 14.33
CA LEU A 124 8.27 -15.14 14.03
C LEU A 124 8.12 -15.48 12.55
N PHE A 125 8.61 -14.60 11.68
CA PHE A 125 8.68 -14.80 10.23
C PHE A 125 10.10 -15.15 9.82
N LYS A 126 10.26 -15.87 8.69
CA LYS A 126 11.60 -16.15 8.12
C LYS A 126 12.36 -14.86 7.82
N MET A 127 11.61 -13.85 7.34
CA MET A 127 12.09 -12.49 7.07
C MET A 127 10.92 -11.52 7.18
N ALA A 128 11.16 -10.27 7.49
CA ALA A 128 10.20 -9.16 7.45
C ALA A 128 10.82 -8.02 6.64
N PRO A 129 10.04 -7.25 5.89
CA PRO A 129 8.57 -7.29 5.73
C PRO A 129 8.01 -8.62 5.16
N ILE A 130 6.66 -8.78 5.14
CA ILE A 130 6.04 -10.09 4.91
C ILE A 130 6.22 -10.62 3.47
N HIS A 131 6.36 -9.76 2.48
CA HIS A 131 6.67 -10.19 1.10
C HIS A 131 7.98 -11.01 1.05
N HIS A 132 9.02 -10.61 1.78
CA HIS A 132 10.27 -11.37 1.88
C HIS A 132 10.10 -12.72 2.59
N HIS A 133 9.11 -12.85 3.49
CA HIS A 133 8.77 -14.14 4.07
C HIS A 133 8.27 -15.11 2.99
N PHE A 134 7.41 -14.64 2.09
CA PHE A 134 6.89 -15.45 0.99
C PHE A 134 7.96 -15.80 -0.04
N GLU A 135 8.88 -14.88 -0.36
CA GLU A 135 10.06 -15.20 -1.19
C GLU A 135 10.90 -16.33 -0.57
N LYS A 136 11.15 -16.26 0.76
CA LYS A 136 11.86 -17.32 1.51
C LYS A 136 11.09 -18.63 1.61
N LEU A 137 9.81 -18.65 1.30
CA LEU A 137 8.99 -19.86 1.13
C LEU A 137 9.01 -20.39 -0.30
N GLY A 138 9.64 -19.69 -1.26
CA GLY A 138 9.78 -20.10 -2.65
C GLY A 138 8.70 -19.57 -3.60
N PHE A 139 7.93 -18.56 -3.17
CA PHE A 139 7.00 -17.86 -4.07
C PHE A 139 7.79 -16.93 -4.99
N SER A 140 7.43 -16.89 -6.28
CA SER A 140 7.98 -15.91 -7.21
C SER A 140 7.38 -14.53 -6.95
N GLU A 141 8.14 -13.47 -7.21
CA GLU A 141 7.71 -12.07 -7.05
C GLU A 141 6.38 -11.80 -7.77
N SER A 142 6.24 -12.24 -9.04
CA SER A 142 4.99 -12.09 -9.80
C SER A 142 3.77 -12.75 -9.14
N LYS A 143 3.96 -13.84 -8.39
CA LYS A 143 2.86 -14.46 -7.63
C LYS A 143 2.50 -13.64 -6.40
N ILE A 144 3.51 -13.07 -5.74
CA ILE A 144 3.30 -12.19 -4.58
C ILE A 144 2.54 -10.94 -5.04
N ASP A 145 2.97 -10.33 -6.15
CA ASP A 145 2.31 -9.16 -6.74
C ASP A 145 0.86 -9.44 -7.14
N LEU A 146 0.62 -10.56 -7.81
CA LEU A 146 -0.75 -10.94 -8.21
C LEU A 146 -1.65 -11.17 -7.00
N CYS A 147 -1.14 -11.81 -5.96
CA CYS A 147 -1.89 -12.00 -4.71
C CYS A 147 -2.18 -10.65 -4.03
N ALA A 148 -1.19 -9.77 -3.93
CA ALA A 148 -1.34 -8.44 -3.35
C ALA A 148 -2.35 -7.59 -4.14
N PHE A 149 -2.28 -7.61 -5.49
CA PHE A 149 -3.27 -6.99 -6.37
C PHE A 149 -4.68 -7.50 -6.07
N ALA A 150 -4.88 -8.82 -6.06
CA ALA A 150 -6.19 -9.42 -5.85
C ALA A 150 -6.75 -9.09 -4.46
N ILE A 151 -5.94 -9.18 -3.42
CA ILE A 151 -6.33 -8.82 -2.05
C ILE A 151 -6.73 -7.34 -2.00
N THR A 152 -5.89 -6.44 -2.51
CA THR A 152 -6.17 -5.00 -2.51
C THR A 152 -7.46 -4.69 -3.27
N ALA A 153 -7.66 -5.28 -4.44
CA ALA A 153 -8.88 -5.08 -5.24
C ALA A 153 -10.15 -5.53 -4.49
N VAL A 154 -10.12 -6.68 -3.85
CA VAL A 154 -11.26 -7.18 -3.04
C VAL A 154 -11.58 -6.22 -1.89
N PHE A 155 -10.54 -5.76 -1.16
CA PHE A 155 -10.75 -4.82 -0.06
C PHE A 155 -11.20 -3.44 -0.53
N CYS A 156 -10.75 -2.96 -1.69
CA CYS A 156 -11.23 -1.71 -2.30
C CYS A 156 -12.72 -1.81 -2.68
N ILE A 157 -13.14 -2.94 -3.26
CA ILE A 157 -14.56 -3.18 -3.57
C ILE A 157 -15.39 -3.22 -2.28
N ALA A 158 -14.93 -3.96 -1.27
CA ALA A 158 -15.62 -4.02 0.03
C ALA A 158 -15.73 -2.63 0.69
N ALA A 159 -14.65 -1.85 0.66
CA ALA A 159 -14.61 -0.50 1.19
C ALA A 159 -15.60 0.44 0.48
N PHE A 160 -15.72 0.33 -0.85
CA PHE A 160 -16.69 1.13 -1.62
C PHE A 160 -18.12 0.87 -1.18
N PHE A 161 -18.49 -0.39 -0.98
CA PHE A 161 -19.81 -0.74 -0.49
C PHE A 161 -20.03 -0.30 0.96
N LEU A 162 -19.02 -0.44 1.83
CA LEU A 162 -19.10 -0.03 3.22
C LEU A 162 -19.38 1.48 3.40
N ILE A 163 -18.82 2.32 2.50
CA ILE A 163 -19.01 3.77 2.58
C ILE A 163 -20.36 4.19 1.98
N LYS A 164 -20.84 3.44 0.98
CA LYS A 164 -22.05 3.82 0.24
C LYS A 164 -23.36 3.43 0.95
N TYR A 165 -23.31 2.46 1.84
CA TYR A 165 -24.45 1.92 2.61
C TYR A 165 -24.25 2.10 4.11
#